data_506fc2e96113284ef05e4bd2681c9d1f
#
_entry.id   506fc2e96113284ef05e4bd2681c9d1f
#
_cell.length_a   1.000
_cell.length_b   1.000
_cell.length_c   1.000
_cell.angle_alpha   90.00
_cell.angle_beta   90.00
_cell.angle_gamma   90.00
#
_symmetry.space_group_name_H-M   'P 1'
#
loop_
_entity.id
_entity.type
_entity.pdbx_description
1 polymer ?
#
loop_
_entity_poly.entity_id
_entity_poly.type
_entity_poly.pdbx_seq_one_letter_code
_entity_poly.pdbx_strand_id
1 'polypeptide(L)'
;MVDDEQRENEGDLICAAQFATPEAINFMATEARGLICLAMEGQRLDELDLPLMVDRNTDANETAFTVSIDAGIEHGVTTGISAEDRAATIQVALNPATRPAELRRPGHIFPLRARPGGVLKRAGHTEAAVDLAQLAGLSPSGVICEIQNSDGSMARLPELRSYADRWGLKLISIADLIRYRLENERFVRRMAQAQMPSRFGSFQAVGYRNELDGSEHVALIKGEPNALSEPVLVRMHSECLTGDAFGSLRCDCRPQLEAALHQIEAEGEGVVVYLRQEGRGIGLINTLKAYSLQEA
;
A
#
# COMPACT_ATOMS: atom_id res chain seq x y z
N MET A 1 7.94 13.72 -6.28
CA MET A 1 7.13 12.50 -6.53
C MET A 1 5.97 12.89 -7.41
N VAL A 2 5.61 12.06 -8.40
CA VAL A 2 4.43 12.28 -9.25
C VAL A 2 3.52 11.06 -9.22
N ASP A 3 2.22 11.28 -9.30
CA ASP A 3 1.22 10.22 -9.38
C ASP A 3 0.71 10.01 -10.81
N ASP A 4 -0.31 9.17 -10.96
CA ASP A 4 -0.91 8.81 -12.25
C ASP A 4 -1.78 9.96 -12.78
N GLU A 5 -1.76 10.16 -14.13
CA GLU A 5 -2.58 11.17 -14.81
C GLU A 5 -4.09 10.97 -14.61
N GLN A 6 -4.53 9.73 -14.34
CA GLN A 6 -5.92 9.39 -14.10
C GLN A 6 -6.32 9.53 -12.63
N ARG A 7 -5.38 9.84 -11.72
CA ARG A 7 -5.63 10.05 -10.29
C ARG A 7 -5.71 11.56 -10.01
N GLU A 8 -4.69 12.17 -9.42
CA GLU A 8 -4.61 13.61 -9.16
C GLU A 8 -3.86 14.34 -10.28
N ASN A 9 -2.96 13.61 -10.97
CA ASN A 9 -2.05 14.15 -11.97
C ASN A 9 -1.23 15.32 -11.40
N GLU A 10 -0.70 15.14 -10.20
CA GLU A 10 0.03 16.15 -9.44
C GLU A 10 1.43 15.70 -9.08
N GLY A 11 2.20 16.61 -8.53
CA GLY A 11 3.52 16.33 -7.99
C GLY A 11 3.73 17.01 -6.66
N ASP A 12 4.26 16.23 -5.69
CA ASP A 12 4.59 16.71 -4.36
C ASP A 12 6.09 16.76 -4.13
N LEU A 13 6.53 17.78 -3.40
CA LEU A 13 7.78 17.70 -2.67
C LEU A 13 7.62 16.68 -1.54
N ILE A 14 8.61 15.82 -1.38
CA ILE A 14 8.64 14.84 -0.29
C ILE A 14 9.97 14.95 0.45
N CYS A 15 9.90 15.04 1.76
CA CYS A 15 11.04 15.00 2.67
C CYS A 15 10.75 14.02 3.80
N ALA A 16 11.70 13.14 4.15
CA ALA A 16 11.56 12.34 5.36
C ALA A 16 11.37 13.27 6.57
N ALA A 17 10.34 13.03 7.38
CA ALA A 17 9.91 14.00 8.38
C ALA A 17 10.99 14.31 9.45
N GLN A 18 11.88 13.35 9.74
CA GLN A 18 13.00 13.61 10.65
C GLN A 18 14.03 14.63 10.13
N PHE A 19 14.00 14.96 8.84
CA PHE A 19 14.83 15.98 8.20
C PHE A 19 14.04 17.24 7.86
N ALA A 20 12.81 17.37 8.35
CA ALA A 20 12.00 18.59 8.21
C ALA A 20 12.57 19.70 9.09
N THR A 21 13.55 20.44 8.54
CA THR A 21 14.12 21.65 9.15
C THR A 21 13.26 22.88 8.83
N PRO A 22 13.44 24.02 9.55
CA PRO A 22 12.79 25.27 9.18
C PRO A 22 13.05 25.69 7.73
N GLU A 23 14.27 25.47 7.21
CA GLU A 23 14.63 25.78 5.82
C GLU A 23 13.87 24.90 4.84
N ALA A 24 13.71 23.59 5.13
CA ALA A 24 12.94 22.68 4.28
C ALA A 24 11.46 23.06 4.25
N ILE A 25 10.88 23.40 5.41
CA ILE A 25 9.49 23.86 5.52
C ILE A 25 9.30 25.20 4.80
N ASN A 26 10.26 26.14 4.95
CA ASN A 26 10.20 27.40 4.24
C ASN A 26 10.30 27.20 2.71
N PHE A 27 11.17 26.29 2.26
CA PHE A 27 11.28 25.95 0.85
C PHE A 27 9.95 25.39 0.31
N MET A 28 9.30 24.47 1.02
CA MET A 28 7.99 23.95 0.65
C MET A 28 6.94 25.06 0.56
N ALA A 29 6.90 25.93 1.56
CA ALA A 29 5.92 27.03 1.61
C ALA A 29 6.11 28.06 0.48
N THR A 30 7.35 28.38 0.10
CA THR A 30 7.66 29.43 -0.88
C THR A 30 7.70 28.90 -2.31
N GLU A 31 8.30 27.73 -2.53
CA GLU A 31 8.59 27.23 -3.85
C GLU A 31 7.55 26.21 -4.34
N ALA A 32 6.95 25.41 -3.43
CA ALA A 32 5.86 24.50 -3.79
C ALA A 32 4.48 25.14 -3.66
N ARG A 33 4.23 25.93 -2.62
CA ARG A 33 2.98 26.71 -2.38
C ARG A 33 1.74 25.88 -2.07
N GLY A 34 1.88 24.56 -1.89
CA GLY A 34 0.83 23.65 -1.51
C GLY A 34 0.57 23.61 -0.01
N LEU A 35 -0.26 22.67 0.42
CA LEU A 35 -0.53 22.42 1.83
C LEU A 35 0.57 21.53 2.42
N ILE A 36 1.27 22.01 3.45
CA ILE A 36 2.28 21.20 4.13
C ILE A 36 1.61 20.20 5.04
N CYS A 37 1.70 18.92 4.68
CA CYS A 37 1.10 17.80 5.39
C CYS A 37 2.18 16.88 5.96
N LEU A 38 1.84 16.16 7.05
CA LEU A 38 2.70 15.20 7.71
C LEU A 38 2.12 13.79 7.55
N ALA A 39 2.58 13.02 6.55
CA ALA A 39 2.20 11.65 6.36
C ALA A 39 2.82 10.76 7.45
N MET A 40 2.01 9.93 8.11
CA MET A 40 2.43 9.06 9.22
C MET A 40 1.69 7.73 9.19
N GLU A 41 2.31 6.71 9.80
CA GLU A 41 1.61 5.44 10.08
C GLU A 41 0.45 5.64 11.06
N GLY A 42 -0.62 4.85 10.87
CA GLY A 42 -1.82 4.91 11.71
C GLY A 42 -1.53 4.67 13.18
N GLN A 43 -0.63 3.74 13.51
CA GLN A 43 -0.26 3.44 14.88
C GLN A 43 0.25 4.69 15.62
N ARG A 44 1.15 5.47 14.99
CA ARG A 44 1.69 6.68 15.61
C ARG A 44 0.63 7.74 15.84
N LEU A 45 -0.30 7.89 14.91
CA LEU A 45 -1.43 8.82 15.06
C LEU A 45 -2.36 8.40 16.21
N ASP A 46 -2.57 7.09 16.40
CA ASP A 46 -3.36 6.56 17.52
C ASP A 46 -2.68 6.80 18.86
N GLU A 47 -1.35 6.60 18.95
CA GLU A 47 -0.55 6.93 20.15
C GLU A 47 -0.62 8.42 20.52
N LEU A 48 -0.71 9.30 19.53
CA LEU A 48 -0.84 10.75 19.72
C LEU A 48 -2.29 11.20 19.90
N ASP A 49 -3.27 10.28 19.90
CA ASP A 49 -4.71 10.57 20.00
C ASP A 49 -5.17 11.59 18.93
N LEU A 50 -4.79 11.32 17.67
CA LEU A 50 -5.14 12.14 16.51
C LEU A 50 -6.23 11.45 15.67
N PRO A 51 -7.51 11.68 15.96
CA PRO A 51 -8.62 11.12 15.20
C PRO A 51 -8.70 11.73 13.80
N LEU A 52 -9.45 11.07 12.91
CA LEU A 52 -9.78 11.64 11.60
C LEU A 52 -10.51 12.97 11.79
N MET A 53 -10.25 13.91 10.87
CA MET A 53 -10.83 15.24 10.87
C MET A 53 -12.36 15.22 10.71
N VAL A 54 -12.89 14.17 10.05
CA VAL A 54 -14.31 13.98 9.79
C VAL A 54 -14.72 12.54 10.04
N ASP A 55 -15.94 12.32 10.56
CA ASP A 55 -16.49 10.98 10.77
C ASP A 55 -16.80 10.27 9.46
N ARG A 56 -17.21 11.04 8.44
CA ARG A 56 -17.51 10.53 7.12
C ARG A 56 -16.67 11.27 6.07
N ASN A 57 -15.66 10.57 5.55
CA ASN A 57 -14.87 11.08 4.45
C ASN A 57 -15.67 11.02 3.14
N THR A 58 -15.80 12.14 2.45
CA THR A 58 -16.48 12.28 1.14
C THR A 58 -15.50 12.70 0.04
N ASP A 59 -14.19 12.75 0.34
CA ASP A 59 -13.16 13.04 -0.66
C ASP A 59 -13.07 11.91 -1.68
N ALA A 60 -12.95 12.27 -2.95
CA ALA A 60 -12.86 11.29 -4.05
C ALA A 60 -11.64 10.37 -3.94
N ASN A 61 -10.54 10.87 -3.41
CA ASN A 61 -9.29 10.14 -3.18
C ASN A 61 -9.21 9.51 -1.78
N GLU A 62 -10.24 9.74 -0.94
CA GLU A 62 -10.33 9.26 0.43
C GLU A 62 -9.09 9.62 1.27
N THR A 63 -8.51 10.81 1.06
CA THR A 63 -7.35 11.28 1.82
C THR A 63 -7.69 11.38 3.29
N ALA A 64 -6.97 10.63 4.12
CA ALA A 64 -7.29 10.44 5.53
C ALA A 64 -6.67 11.56 6.40
N PHE A 65 -7.17 12.78 6.27
CA PHE A 65 -6.82 13.89 7.15
C PHE A 65 -7.21 13.57 8.59
N THR A 66 -6.28 13.82 9.52
CA THR A 66 -6.57 13.87 10.95
C THR A 66 -6.74 15.32 11.39
N VAL A 67 -7.14 15.53 12.65
CA VAL A 67 -7.16 16.88 13.23
C VAL A 67 -5.79 17.53 13.10
N SER A 68 -5.74 18.80 12.70
CA SER A 68 -4.49 19.56 12.58
C SER A 68 -3.89 19.84 13.95
N ILE A 69 -2.57 20.00 14.01
CA ILE A 69 -1.82 20.10 15.25
C ILE A 69 -0.80 21.25 15.23
N ASP A 70 -0.50 21.75 16.44
CA ASP A 70 0.71 22.51 16.77
C ASP A 70 1.31 21.94 18.05
N ALA A 71 2.63 21.96 18.19
CA ALA A 71 3.25 21.63 19.48
C ALA A 71 3.01 22.75 20.51
N GLY A 72 3.16 22.39 21.78
CA GLY A 72 2.99 23.32 22.88
C GLY A 72 4.09 24.39 22.95
N ILE A 73 3.86 25.45 23.75
CA ILE A 73 4.84 26.54 23.99
C ILE A 73 6.11 26.02 24.65
N GLU A 74 6.02 24.94 25.40
CA GLU A 74 7.14 24.24 26.02
C GLU A 74 8.16 23.71 25.01
N HIS A 75 7.75 23.55 23.76
CA HIS A 75 8.59 23.15 22.63
C HIS A 75 9.06 24.36 21.77
N GLY A 76 8.84 25.59 22.26
CA GLY A 76 9.25 26.80 21.56
C GLY A 76 8.29 27.30 20.48
N VAL A 77 7.15 26.63 20.29
CA VAL A 77 6.14 26.99 19.29
C VAL A 77 5.36 28.23 19.76
N THR A 78 5.26 29.23 18.89
CA THR A 78 4.54 30.49 19.17
C THR A 78 3.11 30.45 18.65
N THR A 79 2.87 30.95 17.45
CA THR A 79 1.55 30.92 16.78
C THR A 79 1.30 29.67 15.95
N GLY A 80 2.35 28.88 15.66
CA GLY A 80 2.26 27.61 14.93
C GLY A 80 2.53 27.73 13.42
N ILE A 81 2.37 28.92 12.81
CA ILE A 81 2.39 29.06 11.34
C ILE A 81 3.80 29.28 10.75
N SER A 82 4.76 29.79 11.53
CA SER A 82 6.11 30.02 11.01
C SER A 82 6.77 28.72 10.55
N ALA A 83 7.75 28.79 9.66
CA ALA A 83 8.49 27.60 9.24
C ALA A 83 9.18 26.91 10.43
N GLU A 84 9.67 27.69 11.39
CA GLU A 84 10.27 27.22 12.63
C GLU A 84 9.24 26.48 13.50
N ASP A 85 8.08 27.09 13.74
CA ASP A 85 7.00 26.48 14.54
C ASP A 85 6.50 25.16 13.92
N ARG A 86 6.32 25.14 12.58
CA ARG A 86 5.89 23.94 11.87
C ARG A 86 6.93 22.83 11.91
N ALA A 87 8.21 23.17 11.71
CA ALA A 87 9.30 22.21 11.84
C ALA A 87 9.38 21.65 13.27
N ALA A 88 9.28 22.49 14.29
CA ALA A 88 9.26 22.07 15.69
C ALA A 88 8.07 21.15 15.97
N THR A 89 6.86 21.48 15.49
CA THR A 89 5.66 20.61 15.62
C THR A 89 5.87 19.25 15.00
N ILE A 90 6.47 19.17 13.80
CA ILE A 90 6.79 17.91 13.14
C ILE A 90 7.75 17.08 14.00
N GLN A 91 8.84 17.67 14.50
CA GLN A 91 9.81 16.95 15.34
C GLN A 91 9.19 16.45 16.64
N VAL A 92 8.31 17.24 17.27
CA VAL A 92 7.56 16.82 18.46
C VAL A 92 6.64 15.63 18.11
N ALA A 93 5.89 15.69 17.03
CA ALA A 93 5.01 14.58 16.62
C ALA A 93 5.78 13.26 16.33
N LEU A 94 7.02 13.36 15.86
CA LEU A 94 7.88 12.20 15.58
C LEU A 94 8.49 11.58 16.84
N ASN A 95 8.74 12.37 17.87
CA ASN A 95 9.41 11.89 19.08
C ASN A 95 8.54 10.85 19.80
N PRO A 96 8.99 9.59 19.94
CA PRO A 96 8.20 8.53 20.55
C PRO A 96 7.82 8.81 22.01
N ALA A 97 8.52 9.70 22.70
CA ALA A 97 8.21 10.09 24.07
C ALA A 97 7.11 11.15 24.17
N THR A 98 6.70 11.77 23.06
CA THR A 98 5.64 12.80 23.04
C THR A 98 4.29 12.22 23.44
N ARG A 99 3.64 12.89 24.39
CA ARG A 99 2.29 12.56 24.86
C ARG A 99 1.25 13.40 24.13
N PRO A 100 0.00 12.93 23.98
CA PRO A 100 -1.09 13.67 23.34
C PRO A 100 -1.29 15.10 23.84
N ALA A 101 -1.06 15.36 25.15
CA ALA A 101 -1.23 16.67 25.77
C ALA A 101 -0.19 17.71 25.33
N GLU A 102 0.91 17.30 24.73
CA GLU A 102 1.97 18.18 24.23
C GLU A 102 1.65 18.75 22.83
N LEU A 103 0.55 18.25 22.21
CA LEU A 103 0.05 18.72 20.92
C LEU A 103 -1.28 19.46 21.11
N ARG A 104 -1.36 20.67 20.62
CA ARG A 104 -2.58 21.49 20.56
C ARG A 104 -3.38 21.13 19.31
N ARG A 105 -4.68 21.23 19.41
CA ARG A 105 -5.65 20.98 18.34
C ARG A 105 -6.72 22.08 18.35
N PRO A 106 -7.04 22.73 17.21
CA PRO A 106 -6.39 22.60 15.90
C PRO A 106 -5.02 23.29 15.86
N GLY A 107 -4.28 23.10 14.76
CA GLY A 107 -2.99 23.72 14.50
C GLY A 107 -2.71 23.91 13.02
N HIS A 108 -1.43 24.08 12.65
CA HIS A 108 -0.99 24.46 11.31
C HIS A 108 -0.21 23.35 10.58
N ILE A 109 -0.01 22.18 11.19
CA ILE A 109 0.43 20.94 10.54
C ILE A 109 -0.76 20.00 10.42
N PHE A 110 -0.91 19.38 9.25
CA PHE A 110 -2.01 18.48 8.90
C PHE A 110 -1.49 17.05 8.80
N PRO A 111 -1.63 16.23 9.87
CA PRO A 111 -1.23 14.84 9.79
C PRO A 111 -2.18 14.06 8.88
N LEU A 112 -1.60 13.18 8.06
CA LEU A 112 -2.31 12.29 7.16
C LEU A 112 -2.04 10.83 7.56
N ARG A 113 -3.10 10.06 7.71
CA ARG A 113 -3.01 8.63 8.03
C ARG A 113 -2.73 7.82 6.78
N ALA A 114 -1.52 7.28 6.66
CA ALA A 114 -1.17 6.34 5.60
C ALA A 114 -1.92 5.00 5.81
N ARG A 115 -2.37 4.39 4.72
CA ARG A 115 -2.98 3.06 4.76
C ARG A 115 -1.94 1.99 5.00
N PRO A 116 -2.20 0.99 5.89
CA PRO A 116 -1.34 -0.18 6.05
C PRO A 116 -1.13 -0.88 4.70
N GLY A 117 0.13 -1.19 4.35
CA GLY A 117 0.51 -1.71 3.04
C GLY A 117 1.02 -0.64 2.07
N GLY A 118 0.94 0.65 2.43
CA GLY A 118 1.55 1.75 1.69
C GLY A 118 1.01 1.90 0.28
N VAL A 119 1.89 2.27 -0.67
CA VAL A 119 1.52 2.49 -2.09
C VAL A 119 0.91 1.26 -2.77
N LEU A 120 1.12 0.05 -2.23
CA LEU A 120 0.52 -1.18 -2.74
C LEU A 120 -0.97 -1.31 -2.39
N LYS A 121 -1.45 -0.49 -1.44
CA LYS A 121 -2.86 -0.39 -1.04
C LYS A 121 -3.55 0.86 -1.57
N ARG A 122 -2.87 1.99 -1.53
CA ARG A 122 -3.34 3.26 -2.06
C ARG A 122 -2.16 3.98 -2.73
N ALA A 123 -2.23 4.13 -4.04
CA ALA A 123 -1.18 4.76 -4.84
C ALA A 123 -1.19 6.31 -4.68
N GLY A 124 -1.04 6.80 -3.44
CA GLY A 124 -1.08 8.22 -3.09
C GLY A 124 0.25 8.73 -2.53
N HIS A 125 0.44 10.05 -2.58
CA HIS A 125 1.63 10.73 -2.05
C HIS A 125 1.82 10.49 -0.55
N THR A 126 0.73 10.40 0.23
CA THR A 126 0.75 10.06 1.65
C THR A 126 1.46 8.74 1.92
N GLU A 127 1.02 7.68 1.23
CA GLU A 127 1.61 6.34 1.35
C GLU A 127 3.04 6.32 0.82
N ALA A 128 3.28 7.00 -0.30
CA ALA A 128 4.61 7.08 -0.91
C ALA A 128 5.65 7.73 0.01
N ALA A 129 5.27 8.78 0.75
CA ALA A 129 6.16 9.46 1.68
C ALA A 129 6.57 8.55 2.85
N VAL A 130 5.62 7.80 3.41
CA VAL A 130 5.87 6.83 4.48
C VAL A 130 6.73 5.67 3.99
N ASP A 131 6.38 5.09 2.83
CA ASP A 131 7.13 3.99 2.22
C ASP A 131 8.59 4.36 1.92
N LEU A 132 8.82 5.54 1.32
CA LEU A 132 10.17 6.03 1.02
C LEU A 132 11.02 6.20 2.29
N ALA A 133 10.42 6.78 3.35
CA ALA A 133 11.11 6.93 4.63
C ALA A 133 11.46 5.54 5.21
N GLN A 134 10.52 4.60 5.21
CA GLN A 134 10.73 3.26 5.71
C GLN A 134 11.78 2.48 4.91
N LEU A 135 11.74 2.53 3.57
CA LEU A 135 12.74 1.92 2.69
C LEU A 135 14.14 2.50 2.88
N ALA A 136 14.24 3.76 3.27
CA ALA A 136 15.50 4.41 3.63
C ALA A 136 15.99 4.06 5.05
N GLY A 137 15.27 3.24 5.82
CA GLY A 137 15.59 2.90 7.20
C GLY A 137 15.37 4.04 8.20
N LEU A 138 14.49 4.99 7.83
CA LEU A 138 14.13 6.16 8.63
C LEU A 138 12.79 5.94 9.35
N SER A 139 12.41 6.88 10.23
CA SER A 139 11.08 6.89 10.82
C SER A 139 10.00 6.88 9.72
N PRO A 140 8.97 6.01 9.78
CA PRO A 140 7.96 5.85 8.73
C PRO A 140 7.00 7.04 8.67
N SER A 141 7.55 8.18 8.30
CA SER A 141 6.84 9.46 8.20
C SER A 141 7.55 10.41 7.24
N GLY A 142 6.76 11.17 6.50
CA GLY A 142 7.26 12.14 5.54
C GLY A 142 6.44 13.42 5.52
N VAL A 143 7.10 14.54 5.25
CA VAL A 143 6.44 15.81 4.95
C VAL A 143 6.21 15.89 3.45
N ILE A 144 5.00 16.21 3.05
CA ILE A 144 4.60 16.36 1.66
C ILE A 144 4.00 17.74 1.43
N CYS A 145 4.14 18.25 0.21
CA CYS A 145 3.58 19.53 -0.18
C CYS A 145 3.39 19.56 -1.69
N GLU A 146 2.19 19.78 -2.16
CA GLU A 146 1.85 19.85 -3.59
C GLU A 146 2.55 21.03 -4.26
N ILE A 147 2.95 20.86 -5.53
CA ILE A 147 3.66 21.88 -6.30
C ILE A 147 2.67 22.62 -7.20
N GLN A 148 2.57 23.94 -6.99
CA GLN A 148 1.77 24.85 -7.79
C GLN A 148 2.66 25.72 -8.68
N ASN A 149 2.13 26.07 -9.84
CA ASN A 149 2.68 27.10 -10.71
C ASN A 149 2.55 28.50 -10.07
N SER A 150 3.25 29.49 -10.63
CA SER A 150 3.22 30.87 -10.11
C SER A 150 1.85 31.54 -10.21
N ASP A 151 0.98 31.04 -11.07
CA ASP A 151 -0.40 31.52 -11.26
C ASP A 151 -1.43 30.82 -10.33
N GLY A 152 -0.96 29.88 -9.49
CA GLY A 152 -1.79 29.11 -8.57
C GLY A 152 -2.41 27.84 -9.19
N SER A 153 -2.17 27.54 -10.45
CA SER A 153 -2.58 26.26 -11.04
C SER A 153 -1.64 25.13 -10.58
N MET A 154 -2.12 23.88 -10.62
CA MET A 154 -1.30 22.74 -10.26
C MET A 154 -0.26 22.44 -11.34
N ALA A 155 1.00 22.28 -10.95
CA ALA A 155 2.06 21.87 -11.85
C ALA A 155 1.85 20.42 -12.33
N ARG A 156 2.01 20.21 -13.64
CA ARG A 156 1.91 18.88 -14.26
C ARG A 156 3.30 18.39 -14.67
N LEU A 157 3.39 17.17 -15.17
CA LEU A 157 4.68 16.51 -15.42
C LEU A 157 5.71 17.36 -16.21
N PRO A 158 5.36 18.15 -17.26
CA PRO A 158 6.33 19.00 -17.94
C PRO A 158 6.92 20.10 -17.04
N GLU A 159 6.06 20.78 -16.26
CA GLU A 159 6.46 21.82 -15.31
C GLU A 159 7.25 21.22 -14.14
N LEU A 160 6.83 20.04 -13.66
CA LEU A 160 7.49 19.32 -12.56
C LEU A 160 8.91 18.85 -12.94
N ARG A 161 9.15 18.49 -14.21
CA ARG A 161 10.50 18.20 -14.70
C ARG A 161 11.38 19.46 -14.66
N SER A 162 10.87 20.57 -15.17
CA SER A 162 11.59 21.85 -15.15
C SER A 162 11.85 22.33 -13.73
N TYR A 163 10.89 22.11 -12.82
CA TYR A 163 11.03 22.40 -11.40
C TYR A 163 12.13 21.55 -10.75
N ALA A 164 12.11 20.23 -11.00
CA ALA A 164 13.11 19.31 -10.48
C ALA A 164 14.53 19.67 -10.95
N ASP A 165 14.68 19.97 -12.25
CA ASP A 165 15.97 20.40 -12.84
C ASP A 165 16.46 21.71 -12.22
N ARG A 166 15.57 22.70 -12.05
CA ARG A 166 15.90 23.99 -11.44
C ARG A 166 16.47 23.86 -10.03
N TRP A 167 15.89 22.95 -9.23
CA TRP A 167 16.25 22.79 -7.81
C TRP A 167 17.19 21.61 -7.55
N GLY A 168 17.63 20.90 -8.59
CA GLY A 168 18.47 19.71 -8.45
C GLY A 168 17.80 18.55 -7.71
N LEU A 169 16.47 18.42 -7.84
CA LEU A 169 15.68 17.41 -7.16
C LEU A 169 15.54 16.15 -8.03
N LYS A 170 15.39 15.01 -7.37
CA LYS A 170 15.04 13.76 -8.05
C LYS A 170 13.54 13.71 -8.30
N LEU A 171 13.15 13.33 -9.52
CA LEU A 171 11.77 13.09 -9.90
C LEU A 171 11.54 11.60 -10.04
N ILE A 172 10.62 11.06 -9.23
CA ILE A 172 10.22 9.64 -9.25
C ILE A 172 8.69 9.54 -9.30
N SER A 173 8.17 8.44 -9.87
CA SER A 173 6.73 8.19 -9.90
C SER A 173 6.31 7.21 -8.82
N ILE A 174 5.05 7.29 -8.38
CA ILE A 174 4.46 6.29 -7.48
C ILE A 174 4.43 4.91 -8.15
N ALA A 175 4.22 4.86 -9.47
CA ALA A 175 4.26 3.61 -10.25
C ALA A 175 5.64 2.91 -10.16
N ASP A 176 6.74 3.69 -10.22
CA ASP A 176 8.09 3.14 -10.04
C ASP A 176 8.32 2.62 -8.63
N LEU A 177 7.79 3.31 -7.62
CA LEU A 177 7.88 2.86 -6.22
C LEU A 177 7.08 1.56 -6.01
N ILE A 178 5.88 1.45 -6.58
CA ILE A 178 5.08 0.21 -6.55
C ILE A 178 5.87 -0.93 -7.18
N ARG A 179 6.43 -0.73 -8.38
CA ARG A 179 7.25 -1.74 -9.06
C ARG A 179 8.44 -2.17 -8.20
N TYR A 180 9.18 -1.20 -7.66
CA TYR A 180 10.32 -1.46 -6.79
C TYR A 180 9.94 -2.33 -5.58
N ARG A 181 8.83 -2.02 -4.90
CA ARG A 181 8.35 -2.78 -3.75
C ARG A 181 7.93 -4.20 -4.13
N LEU A 182 7.22 -4.37 -5.26
CA LEU A 182 6.80 -5.69 -5.76
C LEU A 182 8.00 -6.59 -6.13
N GLU A 183 9.10 -6.01 -6.63
CA GLU A 183 10.30 -6.73 -7.01
C GLU A 183 11.21 -7.08 -5.82
N ASN A 184 11.24 -6.25 -4.77
CA ASN A 184 12.20 -6.36 -3.69
C ASN A 184 11.62 -6.84 -2.35
N GLU A 185 10.30 -6.84 -2.18
CA GLU A 185 9.64 -7.28 -0.95
C GLU A 185 8.88 -8.60 -1.16
N ARG A 186 8.76 -9.37 -0.09
CA ARG A 186 7.97 -10.62 -0.09
C ARG A 186 6.76 -10.45 0.79
N PHE A 187 5.59 -10.38 0.18
CA PHE A 187 4.31 -10.19 0.87
C PHE A 187 3.59 -11.50 1.18
N VAL A 188 4.02 -12.61 0.58
CA VAL A 188 3.41 -13.92 0.77
C VAL A 188 4.26 -14.74 1.75
N ARG A 189 3.67 -15.04 2.92
CA ARG A 189 4.30 -15.80 3.99
C ARG A 189 3.74 -17.20 4.08
N ARG A 190 4.65 -18.18 4.22
CA ARG A 190 4.27 -19.56 4.56
C ARG A 190 3.84 -19.59 6.03
N MET A 191 2.61 -20.09 6.29
CA MET A 191 2.00 -20.07 7.62
C MET A 191 1.94 -21.45 8.24
N ALA A 192 1.59 -22.49 7.47
CA ALA A 192 1.39 -23.84 7.97
C ALA A 192 1.65 -24.88 6.89
N GLN A 193 1.88 -26.12 7.29
CA GLN A 193 1.95 -27.27 6.39
C GLN A 193 1.35 -28.51 7.05
N ALA A 194 0.76 -29.38 6.23
CA ALA A 194 0.24 -30.68 6.68
C ALA A 194 0.27 -31.69 5.54
N GLN A 195 0.35 -32.99 5.88
CA GLN A 195 0.09 -34.05 4.90
C GLN A 195 -1.42 -34.11 4.62
N MET A 196 -1.78 -34.15 3.36
CA MET A 196 -3.16 -34.18 2.88
C MET A 196 -3.37 -35.40 1.99
N PRO A 197 -3.82 -36.51 2.54
CA PRO A 197 -4.28 -37.65 1.73
C PRO A 197 -5.58 -37.26 1.01
N SER A 198 -5.67 -37.57 -0.26
CA SER A 198 -6.83 -37.29 -1.09
C SER A 198 -7.13 -38.46 -2.03
N ARG A 199 -8.27 -38.43 -2.72
CA ARG A 199 -8.60 -39.40 -3.77
C ARG A 199 -7.67 -39.37 -4.98
N PHE A 200 -6.87 -38.31 -5.10
CA PHE A 200 -5.90 -38.13 -6.18
C PHE A 200 -4.47 -38.51 -5.77
N GLY A 201 -4.27 -38.95 -4.53
CA GLY A 201 -2.98 -39.26 -3.97
C GLY A 201 -2.68 -38.47 -2.67
N SER A 202 -1.48 -38.61 -2.16
CA SER A 202 -1.03 -37.89 -0.96
C SER A 202 -0.15 -36.71 -1.36
N PHE A 203 -0.54 -35.51 -0.91
CA PHE A 203 0.16 -34.27 -1.16
C PHE A 203 0.56 -33.61 0.17
N GLN A 204 1.60 -32.79 0.15
CA GLN A 204 1.86 -31.86 1.22
C GLN A 204 1.08 -30.54 0.93
N ALA A 205 0.12 -30.21 1.77
CA ALA A 205 -0.58 -28.93 1.71
C ALA A 205 0.22 -27.88 2.49
N VAL A 206 0.54 -26.77 1.83
CA VAL A 206 1.25 -25.63 2.42
C VAL A 206 0.37 -24.40 2.30
N GLY A 207 -0.02 -23.84 3.45
CA GLY A 207 -0.82 -22.62 3.54
C GLY A 207 0.06 -21.38 3.52
N TYR A 208 -0.35 -20.41 2.73
CA TYR A 208 0.28 -19.10 2.61
C TYR A 208 -0.72 -18.00 2.93
N ARG A 209 -0.22 -16.90 3.50
CA ARG A 209 -0.99 -15.67 3.71
C ARG A 209 -0.29 -14.51 2.99
N ASN A 210 -1.08 -13.71 2.27
CA ASN A 210 -0.64 -12.45 1.72
C ASN A 210 -0.82 -11.36 2.80
N GLU A 211 0.27 -10.71 3.20
CA GLU A 211 0.29 -9.68 4.23
C GLU A 211 -0.39 -8.37 3.79
N LEU A 212 -0.54 -8.16 2.48
CA LEU A 212 -1.16 -6.95 1.96
C LEU A 212 -2.69 -6.93 2.12
N ASP A 213 -3.35 -8.07 1.92
CA ASP A 213 -4.82 -8.16 1.90
C ASP A 213 -5.38 -9.22 2.84
N GLY A 214 -4.49 -9.97 3.52
CA GLY A 214 -4.87 -11.06 4.41
C GLY A 214 -5.40 -12.30 3.69
N SER A 215 -5.36 -12.34 2.35
CA SER A 215 -5.82 -13.50 1.58
C SER A 215 -4.96 -14.73 1.87
N GLU A 216 -5.59 -15.90 1.90
CA GLU A 216 -4.92 -17.16 2.17
C GLU A 216 -4.96 -18.04 0.92
N HIS A 217 -3.83 -18.64 0.59
CA HIS A 217 -3.65 -19.50 -0.57
C HIS A 217 -3.07 -20.83 -0.14
N VAL A 218 -3.22 -21.87 -0.96
CA VAL A 218 -2.70 -23.21 -0.67
C VAL A 218 -1.89 -23.71 -1.85
N ALA A 219 -0.70 -24.26 -1.57
CA ALA A 219 0.04 -25.08 -2.52
C ALA A 219 -0.09 -26.55 -2.11
N LEU A 220 -0.44 -27.41 -3.06
CA LEU A 220 -0.41 -28.86 -2.93
C LEU A 220 0.83 -29.37 -3.63
N ILE A 221 1.78 -29.92 -2.86
CA ILE A 221 3.09 -30.32 -3.34
C ILE A 221 3.18 -31.84 -3.32
N LYS A 222 3.59 -32.43 -4.43
CA LYS A 222 4.01 -33.83 -4.55
C LYS A 222 5.53 -33.88 -4.66
N GLY A 223 6.16 -34.80 -3.96
CA GLY A 223 7.63 -34.85 -3.84
C GLY A 223 8.17 -34.03 -2.67
N GLU A 224 9.49 -33.99 -2.54
CA GLU A 224 10.18 -33.20 -1.50
C GLU A 224 10.35 -31.75 -1.96
N PRO A 225 9.78 -30.74 -1.27
CA PRO A 225 9.74 -29.37 -1.75
C PRO A 225 11.11 -28.75 -2.07
N ASN A 226 12.17 -29.20 -1.39
CA ASN A 226 13.53 -28.69 -1.58
C ASN A 226 14.36 -29.53 -2.58
N ALA A 227 13.78 -30.57 -3.16
CA ALA A 227 14.46 -31.51 -4.06
C ALA A 227 13.63 -31.83 -5.32
N LEU A 228 12.72 -30.91 -5.69
CA LEU A 228 11.96 -31.04 -6.95
C LEU A 228 12.90 -30.89 -8.14
N SER A 229 12.64 -31.67 -9.17
CA SER A 229 13.37 -31.61 -10.44
C SER A 229 13.16 -30.26 -11.16
N GLU A 230 14.09 -29.86 -12.00
CA GLU A 230 13.93 -28.72 -12.88
C GLU A 230 13.95 -29.17 -14.35
N PRO A 231 12.92 -28.87 -15.14
CA PRO A 231 11.67 -28.12 -14.79
C PRO A 231 10.66 -28.99 -14.02
N VAL A 232 9.91 -28.39 -13.09
CA VAL A 232 8.83 -29.02 -12.34
C VAL A 232 7.45 -28.67 -12.91
N LEU A 233 6.51 -29.64 -12.87
CA LEU A 233 5.11 -29.38 -13.26
C LEU A 233 4.43 -28.47 -12.24
N VAL A 234 3.85 -27.35 -12.73
CA VAL A 234 3.11 -26.41 -11.89
C VAL A 234 1.75 -26.11 -12.54
N ARG A 235 0.68 -26.24 -11.75
CA ARG A 235 -0.63 -25.71 -12.08
C ARG A 235 -0.97 -24.52 -11.21
N MET A 236 -1.16 -23.37 -11.84
CA MET A 236 -1.80 -22.19 -11.20
C MET A 236 -3.31 -22.33 -11.39
N HIS A 237 -4.07 -22.45 -10.29
CA HIS A 237 -5.52 -22.61 -10.30
C HIS A 237 -6.17 -21.52 -9.46
N SER A 238 -7.02 -20.69 -10.09
CA SER A 238 -7.86 -19.74 -9.35
C SER A 238 -9.12 -20.41 -8.87
N GLU A 239 -9.48 -20.16 -7.62
CA GLU A 239 -10.72 -20.67 -6.99
C GLU A 239 -11.94 -20.41 -7.87
N CYS A 240 -12.75 -21.44 -7.99
CA CYS A 240 -14.06 -21.38 -8.60
C CYS A 240 -15.05 -22.20 -7.76
N LEU A 241 -15.70 -21.55 -6.79
CA LEU A 241 -16.60 -22.24 -5.85
C LEU A 241 -17.67 -23.06 -6.57
N THR A 242 -18.26 -22.50 -7.62
CA THR A 242 -19.30 -23.18 -8.39
C THR A 242 -18.78 -24.39 -9.14
N GLY A 243 -17.60 -24.30 -9.76
CA GLY A 243 -16.98 -25.42 -10.47
C GLY A 243 -16.31 -26.40 -9.52
N ASP A 244 -15.39 -25.95 -8.69
CA ASP A 244 -14.53 -26.81 -7.86
C ASP A 244 -15.32 -27.55 -6.77
N ALA A 245 -16.22 -26.86 -6.06
CA ALA A 245 -16.97 -27.43 -4.95
C ALA A 245 -18.34 -27.99 -5.38
N PHE A 246 -19.12 -27.20 -6.15
CA PHE A 246 -20.50 -27.61 -6.50
C PHE A 246 -20.59 -28.37 -7.80
N GLY A 247 -19.53 -28.50 -8.58
CA GLY A 247 -19.51 -29.26 -9.83
C GLY A 247 -20.38 -28.65 -10.93
N SER A 248 -20.43 -27.32 -11.01
CA SER A 248 -21.14 -26.61 -12.07
C SER A 248 -20.65 -27.04 -13.44
N LEU A 249 -21.60 -27.27 -14.36
CA LEU A 249 -21.31 -27.59 -15.76
C LEU A 249 -21.12 -26.35 -16.65
N ARG A 250 -21.18 -25.16 -16.06
CA ARG A 250 -20.98 -23.87 -16.78
C ARG A 250 -19.50 -23.52 -16.97
N CYS A 251 -18.61 -24.25 -16.31
CA CYS A 251 -17.16 -24.10 -16.44
C CYS A 251 -16.48 -25.47 -16.36
N ASP A 252 -15.24 -25.52 -16.76
CA ASP A 252 -14.38 -26.71 -16.71
C ASP A 252 -13.32 -26.63 -15.57
N CYS A 253 -13.53 -25.76 -14.56
CA CYS A 253 -12.57 -25.54 -13.49
C CYS A 253 -12.25 -26.82 -12.72
N ARG A 254 -13.27 -27.56 -12.29
CA ARG A 254 -13.08 -28.84 -11.59
C ARG A 254 -12.38 -29.89 -12.43
N PRO A 255 -12.79 -30.20 -13.68
CA PRO A 255 -12.04 -31.10 -14.55
C PRO A 255 -10.58 -30.72 -14.74
N GLN A 256 -10.27 -29.43 -14.88
CA GLN A 256 -8.89 -28.91 -14.98
C GLN A 256 -8.09 -29.15 -13.70
N LEU A 257 -8.69 -28.90 -12.52
CA LEU A 257 -8.04 -29.14 -11.22
C LEU A 257 -7.77 -30.64 -11.02
N GLU A 258 -8.77 -31.47 -11.28
CA GLU A 258 -8.65 -32.93 -11.17
C GLU A 258 -7.59 -33.50 -12.13
N ALA A 259 -7.56 -33.06 -13.39
CA ALA A 259 -6.55 -33.45 -14.36
C ALA A 259 -5.13 -33.07 -13.93
N ALA A 260 -4.95 -31.86 -13.38
CA ALA A 260 -3.65 -31.42 -12.87
C ALA A 260 -3.17 -32.28 -11.68
N LEU A 261 -4.06 -32.56 -10.73
CA LEU A 261 -3.74 -33.44 -9.59
C LEU A 261 -3.36 -34.83 -10.01
N HIS A 262 -4.10 -35.44 -10.97
CA HIS A 262 -3.77 -36.76 -11.53
C HIS A 262 -2.44 -36.78 -12.27
N GLN A 263 -2.17 -35.75 -13.08
CA GLN A 263 -0.90 -35.65 -13.82
C GLN A 263 0.30 -35.52 -12.89
N ILE A 264 0.20 -34.67 -11.86
CA ILE A 264 1.26 -34.49 -10.86
C ILE A 264 1.46 -35.75 -10.02
N GLU A 265 0.37 -36.47 -9.67
CA GLU A 265 0.48 -37.74 -8.96
C GLU A 265 1.19 -38.80 -9.83
N ALA A 266 0.87 -38.88 -11.11
CA ALA A 266 1.49 -39.80 -12.05
C ALA A 266 2.97 -39.52 -12.30
N GLU A 267 3.37 -38.23 -12.34
CA GLU A 267 4.74 -37.81 -12.46
C GLU A 267 5.55 -38.09 -11.19
N GLY A 268 4.90 -38.12 -10.02
CA GLY A 268 5.52 -38.32 -8.71
C GLY A 268 6.06 -37.05 -8.07
N GLU A 269 6.10 -35.95 -8.81
CA GLU A 269 6.49 -34.63 -8.32
C GLU A 269 5.74 -33.51 -9.04
N GLY A 270 5.53 -32.37 -8.37
CA GLY A 270 4.87 -31.20 -8.93
C GLY A 270 4.10 -30.39 -7.90
N VAL A 271 3.52 -29.29 -8.36
CA VAL A 271 2.82 -28.35 -7.49
C VAL A 271 1.51 -27.87 -8.12
N VAL A 272 0.43 -27.92 -7.35
CA VAL A 272 -0.79 -27.16 -7.64
C VAL A 272 -0.84 -25.97 -6.71
N VAL A 273 -0.82 -24.73 -7.24
CA VAL A 273 -1.03 -23.50 -6.48
C VAL A 273 -2.51 -23.13 -6.62
N TYR A 274 -3.26 -23.31 -5.53
CA TYR A 274 -4.67 -22.95 -5.45
C TYR A 274 -4.81 -21.54 -4.86
N LEU A 275 -5.14 -20.60 -5.75
CA LEU A 275 -5.29 -19.18 -5.40
C LEU A 275 -6.74 -18.92 -5.00
N ARG A 276 -6.98 -18.52 -3.75
CA ARG A 276 -8.29 -18.11 -3.26
C ARG A 276 -8.63 -16.72 -3.77
N GLN A 277 -8.95 -16.65 -5.05
CA GLN A 277 -9.39 -15.46 -5.77
C GLN A 277 -10.52 -15.86 -6.74
N GLU A 278 -11.75 -15.88 -6.25
CA GLU A 278 -12.92 -16.32 -7.00
C GLU A 278 -13.05 -15.58 -8.34
N GLY A 279 -13.24 -16.37 -9.42
CA GLY A 279 -13.41 -15.80 -10.76
C GLY A 279 -12.21 -14.99 -11.25
N ARG A 280 -10.98 -15.35 -10.87
CA ARG A 280 -9.75 -14.58 -11.13
C ARG A 280 -9.78 -13.15 -10.58
N GLY A 281 -10.44 -12.98 -9.41
CA GLY A 281 -10.52 -11.71 -8.70
C GLY A 281 -11.80 -10.90 -8.92
N ILE A 282 -12.70 -11.30 -9.83
CA ILE A 282 -13.98 -10.60 -10.00
C ILE A 282 -14.99 -10.89 -8.88
N GLY A 283 -14.77 -11.98 -8.14
CA GLY A 283 -15.60 -12.41 -7.01
C GLY A 283 -16.84 -13.23 -7.43
N LEU A 284 -17.36 -14.01 -6.47
CA LEU A 284 -18.48 -14.94 -6.67
C LEU A 284 -19.73 -14.26 -7.23
N ILE A 285 -20.09 -13.09 -6.70
CA ILE A 285 -21.32 -12.40 -7.12
C ILE A 285 -21.26 -12.01 -8.61
N ASN A 286 -20.11 -11.50 -9.07
CA ASN A 286 -19.96 -11.14 -10.48
C ASN A 286 -19.87 -12.39 -11.38
N THR A 287 -19.32 -13.50 -10.89
CA THR A 287 -19.36 -14.80 -11.60
C THR A 287 -20.81 -15.25 -11.79
N LEU A 288 -21.66 -15.15 -10.76
CA LEU A 288 -23.08 -15.51 -10.87
C LEU A 288 -23.86 -14.56 -11.80
N LYS A 289 -23.54 -13.23 -11.77
CA LYS A 289 -24.12 -12.28 -12.74
C LYS A 289 -23.73 -12.62 -14.18
N ALA A 290 -22.46 -13.01 -14.41
CA ALA A 290 -22.02 -13.45 -15.74
C ALA A 290 -22.80 -14.71 -16.20
N TYR A 291 -23.11 -15.66 -15.31
CA TYR A 291 -23.94 -16.81 -15.64
C TYR A 291 -25.36 -16.40 -16.04
N SER A 292 -25.98 -15.45 -15.33
CA SER A 292 -27.33 -14.97 -15.68
C SER A 292 -27.37 -14.27 -17.04
N LEU A 293 -26.29 -13.59 -17.43
CA LEU A 293 -26.21 -12.95 -18.76
C LEU A 293 -26.07 -13.98 -19.91
N GLN A 294 -25.60 -15.20 -19.63
CA GLN A 294 -25.52 -16.28 -20.61
C GLN A 294 -26.85 -17.00 -20.81
N GLU A 295 -27.83 -16.77 -19.94
CA GLU A 295 -29.18 -17.34 -20.03
C GLU A 295 -30.13 -16.43 -20.81
N ALA A 296 -29.80 -15.16 -21.01
CA ALA A 296 -30.58 -14.16 -21.73
C ALA A 296 -30.22 -14.12 -23.21
#